data_779433beab1afcca4a129e34cb1a2919
#
_entry.id   779433beab1afcca4a129e34cb1a2919
#
_cell.length_a   1.000
_cell.length_b   1.000
_cell.length_c   1.000
_cell.angle_alpha   90.00
_cell.angle_beta   90.00
_cell.angle_gamma   90.00
#
_symmetry.space_group_name_H-M   'P 1'
#
loop_
_entity.id
_entity.type
_entity.pdbx_description
1 polymer ?
#
loop_
_entity_poly.entity_id
_entity_poly.type
_entity_poly.pdbx_seq_one_letter_code
_entity_poly.pdbx_strand_id
1 'polypeptide(L)'
;MGDKTYGAFNWGDTRFVLLDCGEDKTDEHWVYYGLNDFSGFRDEQTEFLRRELHSKAFRQAGKKVLVHHIPLWGNETDCTPCRELWGDLLKKNPVDVSLNAHTHVYAYHPAGSLGNPCPIVVGGGYELDEATVMMLTRKGDMLKLKVLDTKGHILQELEL
;
A
#
# COMPACT_ATOMS: atom_id res chain seq x y z
N MET A 1 -8.78 -14.87 9.25
CA MET A 1 -7.81 -14.84 8.15
C MET A 1 -7.11 -16.18 8.19
N GLY A 2 -7.23 -17.00 7.13
CA GLY A 2 -6.46 -18.24 7.03
C GLY A 2 -4.99 -17.91 6.70
N ASP A 3 -4.19 -18.88 6.39
CA ASP A 3 -2.72 -18.84 6.17
C ASP A 3 -2.27 -17.95 4.98
N LYS A 4 -2.89 -16.77 4.80
CA LYS A 4 -2.60 -15.83 3.71
C LYS A 4 -2.04 -14.52 4.25
N THR A 5 -1.04 -13.97 3.57
CA THR A 5 -0.40 -12.70 3.89
C THR A 5 -1.16 -11.48 3.37
N TYR A 6 -2.26 -11.70 2.63
CA TYR A 6 -3.14 -10.67 2.08
C TYR A 6 -4.58 -10.85 2.55
N GLY A 7 -5.36 -9.77 2.52
CA GLY A 7 -6.76 -9.80 2.97
C GLY A 7 -7.36 -8.41 3.08
N ALA A 8 -8.56 -8.34 3.65
CA ALA A 8 -9.20 -7.07 3.94
C ALA A 8 -10.05 -7.16 5.22
N PHE A 9 -10.11 -6.07 5.96
CA PHE A 9 -10.91 -5.96 7.18
C PHE A 9 -11.45 -4.54 7.37
N ASN A 10 -12.45 -4.40 8.22
CA ASN A 10 -12.95 -3.09 8.64
C ASN A 10 -12.43 -2.75 10.03
N TRP A 11 -12.07 -1.49 10.21
CA TRP A 11 -11.93 -0.88 11.52
C TRP A 11 -12.86 0.32 11.59
N GLY A 12 -13.97 0.14 12.29
CA GLY A 12 -15.12 1.04 12.17
C GLY A 12 -15.66 1.04 10.74
N ASP A 13 -15.81 2.20 10.15
CA ASP A 13 -16.24 2.40 8.76
C ASP A 13 -15.06 2.52 7.76
N THR A 14 -13.83 2.33 8.23
CA THR A 14 -12.64 2.34 7.37
C THR A 14 -12.31 0.93 6.89
N ARG A 15 -12.21 0.74 5.59
CA ARG A 15 -11.80 -0.51 4.95
C ARG A 15 -10.30 -0.53 4.73
N PHE A 16 -9.64 -1.52 5.28
CA PHE A 16 -8.23 -1.83 5.03
C PHE A 16 -8.13 -2.98 4.04
N VAL A 17 -7.34 -2.78 2.99
CA VAL A 17 -6.98 -3.82 2.03
C VAL A 17 -5.48 -4.04 2.14
N LEU A 18 -5.07 -5.27 2.44
CA LEU A 18 -3.69 -5.68 2.57
C LEU A 18 -3.29 -6.51 1.36
N LEU A 19 -2.19 -6.16 0.73
CA LEU A 19 -1.59 -6.91 -0.37
C LEU A 19 -0.13 -7.24 -0.06
N ASP A 20 0.35 -8.31 -0.64
CA ASP A 20 1.72 -8.77 -0.51
C ASP A 20 2.33 -8.97 -1.91
N CYS A 21 3.27 -8.14 -2.27
CA CYS A 21 3.91 -8.18 -3.59
C CYS A 21 4.84 -9.39 -3.78
N GLY A 22 5.22 -10.08 -2.70
CA GLY A 22 6.34 -11.00 -2.69
C GLY A 22 7.65 -10.23 -2.82
N GLU A 23 8.12 -10.06 -4.05
CA GLU A 23 9.35 -9.32 -4.41
C GLU A 23 9.06 -8.19 -5.41
N ASP A 24 10.00 -7.25 -5.55
CA ASP A 24 9.85 -6.05 -6.38
C ASP A 24 10.07 -6.30 -7.88
N LYS A 25 10.65 -7.42 -8.26
CA LYS A 25 11.00 -7.79 -9.64
C LYS A 25 10.24 -9.02 -10.12
N THR A 26 10.30 -9.29 -11.41
CA THR A 26 9.76 -10.52 -11.99
C THR A 26 10.56 -11.74 -11.53
N ASP A 27 9.94 -12.91 -11.55
CA ASP A 27 10.58 -14.15 -11.08
C ASP A 27 11.81 -14.54 -11.92
N GLU A 28 11.85 -14.12 -13.19
CA GLU A 28 12.96 -14.35 -14.12
C GLU A 28 14.15 -13.42 -13.91
N HIS A 29 14.02 -12.42 -13.01
CA HIS A 29 15.10 -11.46 -12.78
C HIS A 29 16.36 -12.18 -12.27
N TRP A 30 17.49 -11.90 -12.89
CA TRP A 30 18.77 -12.61 -12.67
C TRP A 30 19.21 -12.67 -11.19
N VAL A 31 18.84 -11.65 -10.40
CA VAL A 31 19.20 -11.57 -8.98
C VAL A 31 18.60 -12.71 -8.14
N TYR A 32 17.54 -13.34 -8.60
CA TYR A 32 16.86 -14.42 -7.91
C TYR A 32 17.35 -15.81 -8.29
N TYR A 33 18.24 -15.93 -9.27
CA TYR A 33 18.83 -17.20 -9.72
C TYR A 33 17.79 -18.30 -10.03
N GLY A 34 16.58 -17.92 -10.42
CA GLY A 34 15.48 -18.87 -10.68
C GLY A 34 14.88 -19.52 -9.42
N LEU A 35 15.09 -18.92 -8.26
CA LEU A 35 14.61 -19.46 -6.97
C LEU A 35 13.25 -18.85 -6.54
N ASN A 36 12.80 -17.78 -7.20
CA ASN A 36 11.52 -17.14 -6.92
C ASN A 36 10.43 -17.66 -7.85
N ASP A 37 9.23 -17.80 -7.30
CA ASP A 37 8.00 -18.14 -8.03
C ASP A 37 6.80 -17.43 -7.36
N PHE A 38 6.67 -16.13 -7.60
CA PHE A 38 5.58 -15.30 -7.07
C PHE A 38 4.45 -15.07 -8.07
N SER A 39 4.57 -15.53 -9.32
CA SER A 39 3.59 -15.25 -10.37
C SER A 39 2.20 -15.75 -9.98
N GLY A 40 2.07 -17.02 -9.60
CA GLY A 40 0.81 -17.60 -9.14
C GLY A 40 0.24 -16.92 -7.90
N PHE A 41 1.12 -16.53 -6.97
CA PHE A 41 0.74 -15.81 -5.75
C PHE A 41 0.20 -14.39 -6.05
N ARG A 42 0.78 -13.69 -7.03
CA ARG A 42 0.30 -12.38 -7.49
C ARG A 42 -1.03 -12.49 -8.24
N ASP A 43 -1.21 -13.54 -9.03
CA ASP A 43 -2.46 -13.82 -9.74
C ASP A 43 -3.62 -14.11 -8.77
N GLU A 44 -3.40 -14.92 -7.73
CA GLU A 44 -4.40 -15.14 -6.67
C GLU A 44 -4.83 -13.83 -6.01
N GLN A 45 -3.89 -12.94 -5.73
CA GLN A 45 -4.18 -11.65 -5.14
C GLN A 45 -4.88 -10.70 -6.12
N THR A 46 -4.59 -10.80 -7.41
CA THR A 46 -5.31 -10.05 -8.45
C THR A 46 -6.79 -10.43 -8.44
N GLU A 47 -7.10 -11.70 -8.35
CA GLU A 47 -8.49 -12.18 -8.25
C GLU A 47 -9.14 -11.81 -6.90
N PHE A 48 -8.37 -11.85 -5.80
CA PHE A 48 -8.85 -11.34 -4.52
C PHE A 48 -9.16 -9.84 -4.61
N LEU A 49 -8.23 -9.02 -5.10
CA LEU A 49 -8.39 -7.58 -5.22
C LEU A 49 -9.59 -7.24 -6.10
N ARG A 50 -9.75 -7.91 -7.24
CA ARG A 50 -10.88 -7.71 -8.14
C ARG A 50 -12.22 -7.94 -7.43
N ARG A 51 -12.35 -9.04 -6.66
CA ARG A 51 -13.55 -9.30 -5.86
C ARG A 51 -13.74 -8.29 -4.73
N GLU A 52 -12.65 -7.92 -4.04
CA GLU A 52 -12.69 -6.99 -2.92
C GLU A 52 -13.18 -5.60 -3.35
N LEU A 53 -12.63 -5.04 -4.43
CA LEU A 53 -13.02 -3.73 -4.96
C LEU A 53 -14.51 -3.66 -5.36
N HIS A 54 -15.13 -4.79 -5.70
CA HIS A 54 -16.57 -4.90 -6.00
C HIS A 54 -17.41 -5.32 -4.79
N SER A 55 -16.79 -5.62 -3.65
CA SER A 55 -17.52 -6.03 -2.45
C SER A 55 -18.39 -4.91 -1.89
N LYS A 56 -19.47 -5.30 -1.19
CA LYS A 56 -20.31 -4.33 -0.47
C LYS A 56 -19.51 -3.61 0.61
N ALA A 57 -18.60 -4.34 1.29
CA ALA A 57 -17.77 -3.80 2.35
C ALA A 57 -16.84 -2.69 1.84
N PHE A 58 -16.18 -2.88 0.69
CA PHE A 58 -15.33 -1.86 0.08
C PHE A 58 -16.14 -0.65 -0.41
N ARG A 59 -17.23 -0.89 -1.14
CA ARG A 59 -18.01 0.19 -1.75
C ARG A 59 -18.74 1.08 -0.74
N GLN A 60 -19.14 0.52 0.41
CA GLN A 60 -19.85 1.23 1.47
C GLN A 60 -18.94 1.79 2.56
N ALA A 61 -17.65 1.49 2.54
CA ALA A 61 -16.70 2.04 3.49
C ALA A 61 -16.62 3.56 3.34
N GLY A 62 -16.64 4.26 4.47
CA GLY A 62 -16.47 5.72 4.51
C GLY A 62 -15.06 6.14 4.10
N LYS A 63 -14.05 5.34 4.44
CA LYS A 63 -12.65 5.50 4.02
C LYS A 63 -12.02 4.17 3.64
N LYS A 64 -10.99 4.22 2.81
CA LYS A 64 -10.30 3.04 2.24
C LYS A 64 -8.80 3.24 2.33
N VAL A 65 -8.10 2.30 2.94
CA VAL A 65 -6.65 2.32 3.12
C VAL A 65 -6.06 1.07 2.47
N LEU A 66 -5.12 1.26 1.57
CA LEU A 66 -4.32 0.20 0.99
C LEU A 66 -3.01 0.07 1.78
N VAL A 67 -2.64 -1.14 2.15
CA VAL A 67 -1.39 -1.42 2.86
C VAL A 67 -0.64 -2.52 2.12
N HIS A 68 0.56 -2.24 1.70
CA HIS A 68 1.48 -3.24 1.13
C HIS A 68 2.93 -2.76 1.26
N HIS A 69 3.86 -3.71 1.33
CA HIS A 69 5.25 -3.39 1.63
C HIS A 69 5.91 -2.56 0.53
N ILE A 70 5.92 -3.05 -0.71
CA ILE A 70 6.63 -2.44 -1.83
C ILE A 70 5.71 -1.47 -2.57
N PRO A 71 6.04 -0.18 -2.72
CA PRO A 71 5.19 0.77 -3.43
C PRO A 71 4.91 0.34 -4.89
N LEU A 72 3.67 0.49 -5.35
CA LEU A 72 3.32 0.25 -6.76
C LEU A 72 3.77 1.38 -7.67
N TRP A 73 3.89 2.58 -7.14
CA TRP A 73 4.43 3.75 -7.80
C TRP A 73 5.50 4.36 -6.92
N GLY A 74 6.69 4.56 -7.46
CA GLY A 74 7.83 5.14 -6.77
C GLY A 74 8.85 5.66 -7.77
N ASN A 75 9.84 6.40 -7.30
CA ASN A 75 10.86 6.98 -8.16
C ASN A 75 11.98 6.00 -8.50
N GLU A 76 12.35 5.11 -7.57
CA GLU A 76 13.52 4.24 -7.71
C GLU A 76 13.20 2.74 -7.57
N THR A 77 12.16 2.41 -6.84
CA THR A 77 11.73 1.03 -6.62
C THR A 77 10.22 0.96 -6.65
N ASP A 78 9.66 0.73 -7.81
CA ASP A 78 8.27 0.33 -7.92
C ASP A 78 8.18 -1.19 -8.12
N CYS A 79 7.14 -1.79 -7.57
CA CYS A 79 6.84 -3.18 -7.86
C CYS A 79 6.20 -3.29 -9.24
N THR A 80 7.02 -3.29 -10.31
CA THR A 80 6.54 -3.34 -11.69
C THR A 80 5.57 -4.51 -11.93
N PRO A 81 5.84 -5.77 -11.52
CA PRO A 81 4.90 -6.86 -11.73
C PRO A 81 3.53 -6.60 -11.10
N CYS A 82 3.51 -6.11 -9.86
CA CYS A 82 2.25 -5.82 -9.17
C CYS A 82 1.55 -4.57 -9.72
N ARG A 83 2.32 -3.57 -10.17
CA ARG A 83 1.74 -2.38 -10.81
C ARG A 83 1.04 -2.73 -12.11
N GLU A 84 1.59 -3.61 -12.92
CA GLU A 84 0.96 -4.09 -14.15
C GLU A 84 -0.34 -4.86 -13.87
N LEU A 85 -0.37 -5.69 -12.83
CA LEU A 85 -1.55 -6.48 -12.45
C LEU A 85 -2.64 -5.66 -11.76
N TRP A 86 -2.26 -4.75 -10.84
CA TRP A 86 -3.20 -4.09 -9.92
C TRP A 86 -3.43 -2.62 -10.22
N GLY A 87 -2.52 -1.97 -10.95
CA GLY A 87 -2.55 -0.53 -11.16
C GLY A 87 -3.85 -0.02 -11.77
N ASP A 88 -4.32 -0.65 -12.83
CA ASP A 88 -5.58 -0.25 -13.48
C ASP A 88 -6.82 -0.56 -12.64
N LEU A 89 -6.78 -1.62 -11.83
CA LEU A 89 -7.86 -1.91 -10.88
C LEU A 89 -7.98 -0.80 -9.84
N LEU A 90 -6.85 -0.35 -9.30
CA LEU A 90 -6.79 0.71 -8.30
C LEU A 90 -7.11 2.10 -8.89
N LYS A 91 -6.71 2.38 -10.14
CA LYS A 91 -7.10 3.62 -10.83
C LYS A 91 -8.61 3.73 -11.03
N LYS A 92 -9.29 2.62 -11.31
CA LYS A 92 -10.75 2.57 -11.46
C LYS A 92 -11.50 2.59 -10.14
N ASN A 93 -10.86 2.16 -9.06
CA ASN A 93 -11.43 2.06 -7.71
C ASN A 93 -10.45 2.65 -6.69
N PRO A 94 -10.28 3.98 -6.67
CA PRO A 94 -9.26 4.61 -5.83
C PRO A 94 -9.53 4.40 -4.35
N VAL A 95 -8.46 4.31 -3.58
CA VAL A 95 -8.44 4.34 -2.12
C VAL A 95 -8.06 5.75 -1.65
N ASP A 96 -8.28 6.06 -0.37
CA ASP A 96 -7.94 7.37 0.18
C ASP A 96 -6.44 7.54 0.38
N VAL A 97 -5.70 6.46 0.69
CA VAL A 97 -4.25 6.47 0.86
C VAL A 97 -3.66 5.08 0.68
N SER A 98 -2.42 5.01 0.17
CA SER A 98 -1.57 3.81 0.18
C SER A 98 -0.43 3.99 1.18
N LEU A 99 -0.27 3.02 2.09
CA LEU A 99 0.80 2.98 3.10
C LEU A 99 1.79 1.89 2.72
N ASN A 100 3.05 2.28 2.64
CA ASN A 100 4.14 1.47 2.09
C ASN A 100 5.41 1.58 2.93
N ALA A 101 6.40 0.77 2.60
CA ALA A 101 7.74 0.80 3.17
C ALA A 101 8.81 0.47 2.09
N HIS A 102 9.65 -0.53 2.29
CA HIS A 102 10.62 -1.12 1.36
C HIS A 102 11.85 -0.28 1.06
N THR A 103 11.70 0.99 0.67
CA THR A 103 12.82 1.84 0.23
C THR A 103 13.72 2.29 1.38
N HIS A 104 13.28 2.09 2.62
CA HIS A 104 13.95 2.53 3.85
C HIS A 104 14.15 4.06 3.95
N VAL A 105 13.54 4.81 3.05
CA VAL A 105 13.55 6.28 3.05
C VAL A 105 12.13 6.79 3.11
N TYR A 106 11.87 7.68 4.05
CA TYR A 106 10.56 8.33 4.11
C TYR A 106 10.29 9.11 2.82
N ALA A 107 9.12 8.88 2.23
CA ALA A 107 8.65 9.62 1.07
C ALA A 107 7.13 9.85 1.11
N TYR A 108 6.71 10.96 0.54
CA TYR A 108 5.31 11.28 0.31
C TYR A 108 5.10 11.67 -1.16
N HIS A 109 4.18 10.99 -1.81
CA HIS A 109 3.80 11.26 -3.19
C HIS A 109 2.31 11.65 -3.25
N PRO A 110 1.98 12.91 -3.54
CA PRO A 110 0.59 13.32 -3.74
C PRO A 110 -0.09 12.52 -4.85
N ALA A 111 -1.42 12.41 -4.80
CA ALA A 111 -2.17 11.77 -5.87
C ALA A 111 -1.82 12.40 -7.23
N GLY A 112 -1.60 11.56 -8.24
CA GLY A 112 -1.26 11.96 -9.61
C GLY A 112 0.21 12.30 -9.85
N SER A 113 1.04 12.53 -8.83
CA SER A 113 2.45 12.96 -9.00
C SER A 113 3.32 11.94 -9.75
N LEU A 114 3.00 10.66 -9.63
CA LEU A 114 3.67 9.55 -10.33
C LEU A 114 2.69 8.73 -11.19
N GLY A 115 1.53 9.30 -11.53
CA GLY A 115 0.42 8.56 -12.15
C GLY A 115 -0.35 7.66 -11.18
N ASN A 116 -0.09 7.80 -9.87
CA ASN A 116 -0.75 7.10 -8.77
C ASN A 116 -2.17 7.64 -8.54
N PRO A 117 -3.17 6.78 -8.27
CA PRO A 117 -4.57 7.21 -8.12
C PRO A 117 -4.88 7.85 -6.76
N CYS A 118 -4.02 7.68 -5.78
CA CYS A 118 -4.20 8.15 -4.40
C CYS A 118 -2.85 8.62 -3.82
N PRO A 119 -2.83 9.37 -2.72
CA PRO A 119 -1.60 9.66 -1.99
C PRO A 119 -0.87 8.38 -1.58
N ILE A 120 0.46 8.38 -1.71
CA ILE A 120 1.33 7.27 -1.28
C ILE A 120 2.25 7.79 -0.19
N VAL A 121 2.32 7.06 0.91
CA VAL A 121 3.23 7.33 2.01
C VAL A 121 4.12 6.12 2.20
N VAL A 122 5.42 6.33 2.09
CA VAL A 122 6.45 5.31 2.30
C VAL A 122 7.13 5.57 3.63
N GLY A 123 7.17 4.58 4.50
CA GLY A 123 7.84 4.65 5.78
C GLY A 123 9.37 4.69 5.65
N GLY A 124 10.00 5.34 6.62
CA GLY A 124 11.45 5.38 6.72
C GLY A 124 12.08 4.06 7.15
N GLY A 125 13.39 4.06 7.24
CA GLY A 125 14.22 2.89 7.36
C GLY A 125 14.19 2.15 8.68
N TYR A 126 15.07 1.18 8.80
CA TYR A 126 15.21 0.28 9.94
C TYR A 126 16.10 0.85 11.06
N GLU A 127 16.93 1.85 10.74
CA GLU A 127 17.70 2.57 11.75
C GLU A 127 16.79 3.52 12.53
N LEU A 128 17.02 3.66 13.84
CA LEU A 128 16.15 4.43 14.72
C LEU A 128 16.02 5.91 14.34
N ASP A 129 17.03 6.50 13.75
CA ASP A 129 17.05 7.89 13.33
C ASP A 129 16.36 8.12 11.98
N GLU A 130 16.15 7.06 11.20
CA GLU A 130 15.44 7.07 9.92
C GLU A 130 14.01 6.52 10.01
N ALA A 131 13.73 5.73 11.06
CA ALA A 131 12.43 5.08 11.22
C ALA A 131 11.28 6.09 11.39
N THR A 132 10.11 5.70 10.91
CA THR A 132 8.89 6.52 11.02
C THR A 132 7.73 5.75 11.60
N VAL A 133 6.81 6.49 12.22
CA VAL A 133 5.53 5.96 12.73
C VAL A 133 4.39 6.61 11.97
N MET A 134 3.54 5.80 11.37
CA MET A 134 2.31 6.25 10.71
C MET A 134 1.12 6.09 11.65
N MET A 135 0.47 7.19 12.00
CA MET A 135 -0.71 7.20 12.86
C MET A 135 -1.95 7.56 12.05
N LEU A 136 -2.89 6.63 11.95
CA LEU A 136 -4.22 6.88 11.41
C LEU A 136 -5.20 7.16 12.53
N THR A 137 -5.94 8.27 12.42
CA THR A 137 -7.00 8.65 13.36
C THR A 137 -8.27 8.93 12.60
N ARG A 138 -9.35 8.26 12.97
CA ARG A 138 -10.69 8.48 12.41
C ARG A 138 -11.54 9.33 13.35
N LYS A 139 -12.12 10.43 12.85
CA LYS A 139 -13.05 11.29 13.60
C LYS A 139 -14.16 11.75 12.68
N GLY A 140 -15.36 11.22 12.86
CA GLY A 140 -16.48 11.46 11.93
C GLY A 140 -16.07 11.03 10.52
N ASP A 141 -16.27 11.86 9.53
CA ASP A 141 -15.95 11.57 8.13
C ASP A 141 -14.49 11.82 7.75
N MET A 142 -13.70 12.37 8.66
CA MET A 142 -12.30 12.68 8.44
C MET A 142 -11.39 11.51 8.86
N LEU A 143 -10.53 11.07 7.96
CA LEU A 143 -9.39 10.21 8.26
C LEU A 143 -8.12 11.06 8.24
N LYS A 144 -7.43 11.12 9.37
CA LYS A 144 -6.19 11.88 9.51
C LYS A 144 -5.00 10.93 9.58
N LEU A 145 -4.03 11.14 8.72
CA LEU A 145 -2.74 10.46 8.77
C LEU A 145 -1.67 11.43 9.25
N LYS A 146 -0.94 11.05 10.30
CA LYS A 146 0.31 11.69 10.72
C LYS A 146 1.46 10.73 10.51
N VAL A 147 2.54 11.24 9.96
CA VAL A 147 3.84 10.56 9.92
C VAL A 147 4.78 11.27 10.88
N LEU A 148 5.37 10.52 11.79
CA LEU A 148 6.24 11.04 12.83
C LEU A 148 7.63 10.38 12.69
N ASP A 149 8.67 11.13 13.05
CA ASP A 149 9.97 10.54 13.33
C ASP A 149 9.97 9.84 14.72
N THR A 150 11.05 9.18 15.08
CA THR A 150 11.19 8.51 16.38
C THR A 150 11.32 9.47 17.57
N LYS A 151 11.51 10.76 17.31
CA LYS A 151 11.54 11.83 18.32
C LYS A 151 10.17 12.47 18.51
N GLY A 152 9.17 12.08 17.70
CA GLY A 152 7.81 12.59 17.74
C GLY A 152 7.57 13.86 16.94
N HIS A 153 8.53 14.28 16.10
CA HIS A 153 8.30 15.40 15.19
C HIS A 153 7.40 14.94 14.03
N ILE A 154 6.45 15.80 13.67
CA ILE A 154 5.55 15.54 12.54
C ILE A 154 6.31 15.83 11.24
N LEU A 155 6.50 14.79 10.43
CA LEU A 155 7.08 14.89 9.08
C LEU A 155 6.00 15.21 8.04
N GLN A 156 4.80 14.68 8.22
CA GLN A 156 3.64 14.87 7.34
C GLN A 156 2.35 14.77 8.12
N GLU A 157 1.37 15.56 7.72
CA GLU A 157 -0.01 15.46 8.19
C GLU A 157 -0.94 15.58 6.98
N LEU A 158 -1.85 14.62 6.82
CA LEU A 158 -2.83 14.57 5.75
C LEU A 158 -4.24 14.43 6.34
N GLU A 159 -5.16 15.17 5.78
CA GLU A 159 -6.61 14.97 5.96
C GLU A 159 -7.15 14.32 4.67
N LEU A 160 -7.74 13.13 4.81
CA LEU A 160 -8.13 12.22 3.74
C LEU A 160 -9.66 12.05 3.70
#